data_732e167c1f963368ba9f5f1e9b2416d9
#
_entry.id   732e167c1f963368ba9f5f1e9b2416d9
#
_cell.length_a   1.000
_cell.length_b   1.000
_cell.length_c   1.000
_cell.angle_alpha   90.00
_cell.angle_beta   90.00
_cell.angle_gamma   90.00
#
_symmetry.space_group_name_H-M   'P 1'
#
loop_
_entity.id
_entity.type
_entity.pdbx_description
1 polymer ?
#
loop_
_entity_poly.entity_id
_entity_poly.type
_entity_poly.pdbx_seq_one_letter_code
_entity_poly.pdbx_strand_id
1 'polypeptide(L)'
;GAARDDGSYLTMYGWNFSNNGITYGACDATVACALENRFLNCRPGGQALEVEYRENQRIFCRDNSDFIDSVCEIATPYFVSYTDALTEADEHHADPHPKRGLRIQGFAQLRNDGTYADRVWINDYVLAKLKKAETAKNGKAPRLILDMGVPASLEGGRVTQYMKEALDGVLIPVKDGFVEFCKAPSPSRLRGIFARLINPPGRFYAAVHSDDACYSVRTEDGEVHMFNLDISKNDVSHEHTFDALIRATPLDAREDMKAACDQGLKPMLVRSLAKPERSTTLRPYTRKMYSGMTVTTVINTLASMLIVLSLAIDRATTPATIAGAAAKVGFILTTEVAATYHGLQFLKHSPVYDTQGRLQALLNIGVVLRASGQCKGDLPGRASTPLRERARRFQAALLQGLGPRCRYTLLDNLKASCAGTITADAVARVHKDVLEHRFDHNDEGDYFTVDSHEVFARYALSEQQMAELEEHSLELGYGKAYTGEAVTLVLEKDYGLRSLSDPLSGELLDEWTWQPAVCD
;
A
#
# COMPACT_ATOMS: atom_id res chain seq x y z
N GLY A 1 -9.59 -30.93 10.51
CA GLY A 1 -8.76 -30.77 9.33
C GLY A 1 -7.71 -29.70 9.54
N ALA A 2 -6.68 -29.69 8.71
CA ALA A 2 -5.68 -28.64 8.77
C ALA A 2 -6.31 -27.29 8.39
N ALA A 3 -5.90 -26.21 9.07
CA ALA A 3 -6.34 -24.88 8.76
C ALA A 3 -5.94 -24.50 7.33
N ARG A 4 -6.85 -23.81 6.61
CA ARG A 4 -6.61 -23.36 5.24
C ARG A 4 -6.16 -21.91 5.23
N ASP A 5 -5.08 -21.66 4.53
CA ASP A 5 -4.62 -20.30 4.23
C ASP A 5 -4.21 -20.21 2.75
N ASP A 6 -5.20 -20.38 1.87
CA ASP A 6 -5.03 -20.16 0.44
C ASP A 6 -5.32 -18.71 0.03
N GLY A 7 -5.68 -17.87 1.01
CA GLY A 7 -6.04 -16.46 0.79
C GLY A 7 -7.36 -16.26 0.07
N SER A 8 -8.19 -17.30 -0.08
CA SER A 8 -9.44 -17.23 -0.84
C SER A 8 -10.61 -16.63 -0.05
N TYR A 9 -10.52 -16.60 1.27
CA TYR A 9 -11.57 -16.07 2.15
C TYR A 9 -11.01 -15.50 3.44
N LEU A 10 -11.84 -14.73 4.15
CA LEU A 10 -11.55 -14.18 5.47
C LEU A 10 -12.46 -14.82 6.49
N THR A 11 -11.91 -15.21 7.63
CA THR A 11 -12.69 -15.60 8.83
C THR A 11 -12.84 -14.37 9.71
N MET A 12 -14.09 -14.00 10.00
CA MET A 12 -14.42 -12.84 10.84
C MET A 12 -14.63 -13.29 12.27
N TYR A 13 -14.06 -12.54 13.22
CA TYR A 13 -14.22 -12.74 14.66
C TYR A 13 -13.92 -11.42 15.39
N GLY A 14 -14.37 -11.28 16.65
CA GLY A 14 -14.10 -10.09 17.44
C GLY A 14 -14.77 -8.83 16.87
N TRP A 15 -13.98 -7.79 16.59
CA TRP A 15 -14.47 -6.54 16.02
C TRP A 15 -14.97 -6.76 14.61
N ASN A 16 -16.28 -6.70 14.42
CA ASN A 16 -16.91 -6.79 13.11
C ASN A 16 -17.73 -5.53 12.85
N PHE A 17 -17.73 -5.06 11.63
CA PHE A 17 -18.45 -3.87 11.19
C PHE A 17 -19.04 -4.11 9.79
N SER A 18 -20.08 -3.38 9.50
CA SER A 18 -20.82 -3.50 8.28
C SER A 18 -19.97 -3.44 7.05
N ASN A 19 -19.69 -4.10 6.19
CA ASN A 19 -18.89 -4.10 4.95
C ASN A 19 -17.49 -4.70 5.03
N ASN A 20 -17.02 -5.12 6.19
CA ASN A 20 -15.63 -5.60 6.29
C ASN A 20 -15.47 -7.09 5.98
N GLY A 21 -16.50 -7.89 6.15
CA GLY A 21 -16.48 -9.33 5.88
C GLY A 21 -16.87 -9.71 4.46
N ILE A 22 -17.40 -8.77 3.66
CA ILE A 22 -17.87 -9.05 2.32
C ILE A 22 -16.69 -8.92 1.34
N THR A 23 -16.41 -9.99 0.61
CA THR A 23 -15.37 -10.05 -0.40
C THR A 23 -15.98 -10.26 -1.78
N TYR A 24 -15.25 -9.84 -2.82
CA TYR A 24 -15.64 -10.13 -4.19
C TYR A 24 -15.58 -11.63 -4.47
N GLY A 25 -16.60 -12.16 -5.13
CA GLY A 25 -16.63 -13.56 -5.55
C GLY A 25 -15.61 -13.87 -6.64
N ALA A 26 -15.10 -15.09 -6.63
CA ALA A 26 -14.15 -15.57 -7.64
C ALA A 26 -14.92 -16.19 -8.82
N CYS A 27 -15.35 -15.36 -9.77
CA CYS A 27 -16.08 -15.78 -10.96
C CYS A 27 -15.72 -14.92 -12.18
N ASP A 28 -16.10 -15.38 -13.37
CA ASP A 28 -15.78 -14.70 -14.62
C ASP A 28 -16.39 -13.29 -14.70
N ALA A 29 -17.57 -13.09 -14.12
CA ALA A 29 -18.20 -11.78 -14.08
C ALA A 29 -17.39 -10.79 -13.24
N THR A 30 -16.80 -11.21 -12.12
CA THR A 30 -15.88 -10.39 -11.33
C THR A 30 -14.61 -10.04 -12.10
N VAL A 31 -14.05 -11.00 -12.83
CA VAL A 31 -12.90 -10.76 -13.72
C VAL A 31 -13.23 -9.75 -14.80
N ALA A 32 -14.38 -9.90 -15.47
CA ALA A 32 -14.85 -8.96 -16.49
C ALA A 32 -15.04 -7.55 -15.94
N CYS A 33 -15.63 -7.43 -14.74
CA CYS A 33 -15.80 -6.14 -14.06
C CYS A 33 -14.43 -5.47 -13.76
N ALA A 34 -13.47 -6.25 -13.28
CA ALA A 34 -12.12 -5.75 -13.02
C ALA A 34 -11.41 -5.27 -14.30
N LEU A 35 -11.51 -6.04 -15.38
CA LEU A 35 -10.94 -5.66 -16.68
C LEU A 35 -11.56 -4.38 -17.22
N GLU A 36 -12.89 -4.30 -17.24
CA GLU A 36 -13.61 -3.14 -17.76
C GLU A 36 -13.28 -1.86 -17.00
N ASN A 37 -13.29 -1.91 -15.66
CA ASN A 37 -13.17 -0.72 -14.84
C ASN A 37 -11.73 -0.34 -14.48
N ARG A 38 -10.77 -1.23 -14.68
CA ARG A 38 -9.38 -0.96 -14.31
C ARG A 38 -8.39 -1.00 -15.48
N PHE A 39 -8.76 -1.56 -16.61
CA PHE A 39 -7.90 -1.66 -17.79
C PHE A 39 -8.50 -1.01 -19.05
N LEU A 40 -9.79 -1.14 -19.28
CA LEU A 40 -10.43 -0.62 -20.48
C LEU A 40 -10.98 0.80 -20.28
N ASN A 41 -11.57 1.09 -19.10
CA ASN A 41 -12.12 2.39 -18.75
C ASN A 41 -11.31 3.00 -17.59
N CYS A 42 -10.13 3.49 -17.90
CA CYS A 42 -9.16 3.87 -16.88
C CYS A 42 -9.48 5.19 -16.16
N ARG A 43 -10.18 6.12 -16.82
CA ARG A 43 -10.44 7.45 -16.25
C ARG A 43 -11.92 7.80 -16.31
N PRO A 44 -12.45 8.38 -15.23
CA PRO A 44 -13.75 9.01 -15.30
C PRO A 44 -13.69 10.20 -16.28
N GLY A 45 -14.69 10.35 -17.14
CA GLY A 45 -14.73 11.40 -18.15
C GLY A 45 -14.47 10.94 -19.59
N GLY A 46 -14.21 9.64 -19.79
CA GLY A 46 -14.15 9.02 -21.11
C GLY A 46 -12.83 9.23 -21.86
N GLN A 47 -12.85 8.88 -23.14
CA GLN A 47 -11.65 8.81 -23.98
C GLN A 47 -10.97 10.17 -24.23
N ALA A 48 -11.73 11.25 -24.31
CA ALA A 48 -11.19 12.57 -24.54
C ALA A 48 -10.27 13.01 -23.38
N LEU A 49 -10.70 12.78 -22.14
CA LEU A 49 -9.90 13.07 -20.95
C LEU A 49 -8.65 12.18 -20.88
N GLU A 50 -8.77 10.92 -21.29
CA GLU A 50 -7.66 9.97 -21.36
C GLU A 50 -6.56 10.49 -22.31
N VAL A 51 -6.92 10.94 -23.50
CA VAL A 51 -5.99 11.50 -24.48
C VAL A 51 -5.32 12.76 -23.95
N GLU A 52 -6.09 13.66 -23.35
CA GLU A 52 -5.57 14.90 -22.76
C GLU A 52 -4.53 14.62 -21.66
N TYR A 53 -4.82 13.70 -20.74
CA TYR A 53 -3.94 13.40 -19.63
C TYR A 53 -2.66 12.71 -20.06
N ARG A 54 -2.72 11.84 -21.06
CA ARG A 54 -1.52 11.21 -21.65
C ARG A 54 -0.62 12.23 -22.31
N GLU A 55 -1.20 13.15 -23.04
CA GLU A 55 -0.45 14.24 -23.68
C GLU A 55 0.16 15.19 -22.63
N ASN A 56 -0.57 15.54 -21.58
CA ASN A 56 -0.05 16.30 -20.46
C ASN A 56 1.17 15.60 -19.83
N GLN A 57 1.08 14.31 -19.59
CA GLN A 57 2.19 13.53 -19.02
C GLN A 57 3.42 13.55 -19.94
N ARG A 58 3.22 13.37 -21.24
CA ARG A 58 4.29 13.41 -22.23
C ARG A 58 5.02 14.75 -22.23
N ILE A 59 4.27 15.84 -22.26
CA ILE A 59 4.82 17.20 -22.27
C ILE A 59 5.55 17.49 -20.96
N PHE A 60 4.95 17.14 -19.82
CA PHE A 60 5.54 17.39 -18.51
C PHE A 60 6.88 16.65 -18.34
N CYS A 61 6.95 15.37 -18.70
CA CYS A 61 8.18 14.60 -18.62
C CYS A 61 9.26 15.13 -19.56
N ARG A 62 8.89 15.57 -20.77
CA ARG A 62 9.80 16.19 -21.72
C ARG A 62 10.37 17.51 -21.16
N ASP A 63 9.49 18.38 -20.69
CA ASP A 63 9.88 19.73 -20.26
C ASP A 63 10.65 19.73 -18.93
N ASN A 64 10.52 18.67 -18.14
CA ASN A 64 11.18 18.51 -16.84
C ASN A 64 12.22 17.38 -16.82
N SER A 65 12.82 17.09 -17.97
CA SER A 65 13.85 16.07 -18.09
C SER A 65 15.08 16.34 -17.20
N ASP A 66 15.41 17.58 -16.95
CA ASP A 66 16.52 17.97 -16.05
C ASP A 66 16.26 17.52 -14.61
N PHE A 67 15.04 17.66 -14.13
CA PHE A 67 14.67 17.13 -12.81
C PHE A 67 14.79 15.59 -12.76
N ILE A 68 14.30 14.92 -13.79
CA ILE A 68 14.36 13.45 -13.89
C ILE A 68 15.82 12.98 -13.88
N ASP A 69 16.71 13.64 -14.60
CA ASP A 69 18.14 13.34 -14.58
C ASP A 69 18.76 13.60 -13.20
N SER A 70 18.31 14.63 -12.49
CA SER A 70 18.82 14.98 -11.17
C SER A 70 18.52 13.93 -10.10
N VAL A 71 17.42 13.21 -10.24
CA VAL A 71 17.07 12.10 -9.32
C VAL A 71 18.18 11.05 -9.30
N CYS A 72 18.67 10.67 -10.46
CA CYS A 72 19.79 9.74 -10.59
C CYS A 72 21.09 10.31 -10.02
N GLU A 73 21.40 11.55 -10.34
CA GLU A 73 22.64 12.23 -9.90
C GLU A 73 22.72 12.38 -8.40
N ILE A 74 21.60 12.66 -7.74
CA ILE A 74 21.53 12.82 -6.28
C ILE A 74 21.77 11.48 -5.57
N ALA A 75 21.26 10.39 -6.12
CA ALA A 75 21.36 9.07 -5.49
C ALA A 75 22.75 8.44 -5.62
N THR A 76 23.41 8.61 -6.78
CA THR A 76 24.64 7.90 -7.14
C THR A 76 25.88 8.18 -6.27
N PRO A 77 26.17 9.38 -5.74
CA PRO A 77 27.42 9.65 -5.04
C PRO A 77 27.62 8.85 -3.75
N TYR A 78 26.57 8.35 -3.17
CA TYR A 78 26.59 7.73 -1.83
C TYR A 78 26.26 6.24 -1.86
N PHE A 79 26.20 5.64 -3.06
CA PHE A 79 25.78 4.25 -3.22
C PHE A 79 26.75 3.50 -4.13
N VAL A 80 26.95 2.20 -3.87
CA VAL A 80 27.76 1.35 -4.75
C VAL A 80 27.14 1.31 -6.15
N SER A 81 27.97 1.13 -7.19
CA SER A 81 27.47 0.99 -8.55
C SER A 81 26.54 -0.21 -8.67
N TYR A 82 25.60 -0.14 -9.61
CA TYR A 82 24.68 -1.26 -9.84
C TYR A 82 25.44 -2.56 -10.20
N THR A 83 26.49 -2.45 -10.99
CA THR A 83 27.33 -3.59 -11.36
C THR A 83 27.98 -4.24 -10.14
N ASP A 84 28.51 -3.44 -9.22
CA ASP A 84 29.11 -3.95 -7.97
C ASP A 84 28.05 -4.55 -7.04
N ALA A 85 26.87 -3.91 -6.94
CA ALA A 85 25.76 -4.42 -6.15
C ALA A 85 25.24 -5.78 -6.65
N LEU A 86 25.24 -6.01 -7.98
CA LEU A 86 24.91 -7.31 -8.56
C LEU A 86 25.93 -8.38 -8.20
N THR A 87 27.21 -8.04 -8.22
CA THR A 87 28.30 -8.95 -7.85
C THR A 87 28.19 -9.37 -6.40
N GLU A 88 27.98 -8.42 -5.50
CA GLU A 88 27.74 -8.72 -4.07
C GLU A 88 26.49 -9.60 -3.85
N ALA A 89 25.40 -9.31 -4.54
CA ALA A 89 24.17 -10.11 -4.42
C ALA A 89 24.35 -11.54 -4.93
N ASP A 90 25.15 -11.76 -5.96
CA ASP A 90 25.46 -13.09 -6.50
C ASP A 90 26.41 -13.87 -5.59
N GLU A 91 27.30 -13.20 -4.86
CA GLU A 91 28.22 -13.81 -3.90
C GLU A 91 27.53 -14.16 -2.56
N HIS A 92 26.57 -13.36 -2.14
CA HIS A 92 25.85 -13.52 -0.86
C HIS A 92 24.47 -14.13 -1.08
N HIS A 93 24.39 -15.44 -1.27
CA HIS A 93 23.13 -16.19 -1.46
C HIS A 93 22.19 -16.19 -0.23
N ALA A 94 22.51 -15.50 0.83
CA ALA A 94 21.79 -15.54 2.11
C ALA A 94 20.83 -14.36 2.27
N ASP A 95 19.68 -14.40 1.58
CA ASP A 95 18.58 -13.50 1.92
C ASP A 95 17.68 -14.16 2.98
N PRO A 96 17.52 -13.55 4.15
CA PRO A 96 16.73 -14.12 5.24
C PRO A 96 15.20 -14.11 5.01
N HIS A 97 14.71 -13.54 3.90
CA HIS A 97 13.27 -13.47 3.65
C HIS A 97 12.74 -14.77 3.04
N PRO A 98 11.85 -15.55 3.74
CA PRO A 98 11.44 -16.89 3.30
C PRO A 98 10.85 -16.94 1.88
N LYS A 99 10.08 -15.93 1.49
CA LYS A 99 9.49 -15.86 0.14
C LYS A 99 10.53 -15.59 -0.94
N ARG A 100 11.57 -14.84 -0.60
CA ARG A 100 12.66 -14.52 -1.51
C ARG A 100 13.58 -15.71 -1.69
N GLY A 101 13.86 -16.45 -0.61
CA GLY A 101 14.61 -17.70 -0.66
C GLY A 101 13.99 -18.73 -1.59
N LEU A 102 12.68 -18.93 -1.54
CA LEU A 102 11.95 -19.84 -2.43
C LEU A 102 12.03 -19.38 -3.91
N ARG A 103 11.97 -18.08 -4.17
CA ARG A 103 12.12 -17.53 -5.52
C ARG A 103 13.53 -17.72 -6.06
N ILE A 104 14.55 -17.49 -5.24
CA ILE A 104 15.95 -17.69 -5.61
C ILE A 104 16.21 -19.17 -5.90
N GLN A 105 15.69 -20.09 -5.10
CA GLN A 105 15.81 -21.53 -5.34
C GLN A 105 15.14 -21.95 -6.63
N GLY A 106 13.92 -21.47 -6.89
CA GLY A 106 13.20 -21.74 -8.13
C GLY A 106 13.95 -21.21 -9.37
N PHE A 107 14.55 -20.04 -9.25
CA PHE A 107 15.35 -19.44 -10.30
C PHE A 107 16.66 -20.22 -10.57
N ALA A 108 17.35 -20.61 -9.51
CA ALA A 108 18.55 -21.45 -9.64
C ALA A 108 18.23 -22.78 -10.30
N GLN A 109 17.09 -23.39 -9.98
CA GLN A 109 16.64 -24.62 -10.62
C GLN A 109 16.37 -24.42 -12.11
N LEU A 110 15.66 -23.35 -12.50
CA LEU A 110 15.42 -23.02 -13.90
C LEU A 110 16.71 -22.80 -14.69
N ARG A 111 17.71 -22.18 -14.08
CA ARG A 111 19.04 -22.00 -14.70
C ARG A 111 19.76 -23.34 -14.88
N ASN A 112 19.75 -24.19 -13.86
CA ASN A 112 20.40 -25.50 -13.89
C ASN A 112 19.75 -26.44 -14.89
N ASP A 113 18.43 -26.36 -15.05
CA ASP A 113 17.68 -27.17 -16.00
C ASP A 113 17.81 -26.68 -17.46
N GLY A 114 18.53 -25.57 -17.69
CA GLY A 114 18.70 -24.98 -19.02
C GLY A 114 17.42 -24.35 -19.58
N THR A 115 16.39 -24.19 -18.76
CA THR A 115 15.11 -23.59 -19.17
C THR A 115 15.11 -22.06 -19.07
N TYR A 116 16.19 -21.49 -18.53
CA TYR A 116 16.39 -20.06 -18.43
C TYR A 116 17.63 -19.64 -19.21
N ALA A 117 17.46 -18.80 -20.21
CA ALA A 117 18.55 -18.14 -20.89
C ALA A 117 18.83 -16.80 -20.23
N ASP A 118 20.10 -16.43 -20.06
CA ASP A 118 20.52 -15.19 -19.45
C ASP A 118 19.77 -13.99 -20.03
N ARG A 119 19.13 -13.20 -19.14
CA ARG A 119 18.38 -11.99 -19.45
C ARG A 119 17.21 -12.15 -20.44
N VAL A 120 16.82 -13.35 -20.76
CA VAL A 120 15.56 -13.61 -21.46
C VAL A 120 14.47 -13.79 -20.43
N TRP A 121 13.60 -12.85 -20.38
CA TRP A 121 12.43 -12.86 -19.49
C TRP A 121 11.37 -13.71 -20.17
N ILE A 122 11.34 -14.98 -19.78
CA ILE A 122 10.78 -16.11 -20.54
C ILE A 122 9.26 -16.04 -20.73
N ASN A 123 8.57 -15.14 -20.05
CA ASN A 123 7.13 -15.11 -20.18
C ASN A 123 6.68 -14.42 -21.45
N ASP A 124 6.03 -15.16 -22.34
CA ASP A 124 5.38 -14.62 -23.53
C ASP A 124 4.10 -13.84 -23.19
N TYR A 125 3.61 -13.99 -21.96
CA TYR A 125 2.41 -13.33 -21.45
C TYR A 125 2.51 -13.11 -19.94
N VAL A 126 1.65 -12.24 -19.44
CA VAL A 126 1.41 -12.05 -18.02
C VAL A 126 0.05 -12.63 -17.67
N LEU A 127 -0.03 -13.41 -16.57
CA LEU A 127 -1.26 -14.09 -16.19
C LEU A 127 -2.08 -13.21 -15.23
N ALA A 128 -3.31 -12.89 -15.63
CA ALA A 128 -4.25 -12.16 -14.79
C ALA A 128 -4.86 -13.08 -13.72
N LYS A 129 -4.80 -12.66 -12.47
CA LYS A 129 -5.39 -13.34 -11.32
C LYS A 129 -6.24 -12.37 -10.50
N LEU A 130 -7.40 -12.80 -10.05
CA LEU A 130 -8.16 -12.02 -9.08
C LEU A 130 -7.38 -11.90 -7.77
N LYS A 131 -7.39 -10.70 -7.19
CA LYS A 131 -6.86 -10.52 -5.85
C LYS A 131 -7.76 -11.25 -4.86
N LYS A 132 -7.18 -12.23 -4.16
CA LYS A 132 -7.90 -13.07 -3.21
C LYS A 132 -8.35 -12.28 -1.99
N ALA A 133 -9.52 -12.62 -1.47
CA ALA A 133 -10.10 -12.04 -0.26
C ALA A 133 -10.10 -10.50 -0.26
N GLU A 134 -10.36 -9.89 -1.41
CA GLU A 134 -10.51 -8.43 -1.52
C GLU A 134 -11.85 -7.99 -0.94
N THR A 135 -11.80 -7.11 0.05
CA THR A 135 -13.01 -6.53 0.64
C THR A 135 -13.75 -5.67 -0.37
N ALA A 136 -15.04 -5.95 -0.55
CA ALA A 136 -15.91 -5.13 -1.39
C ALA A 136 -16.11 -3.75 -0.79
N LYS A 137 -16.08 -2.72 -1.64
CA LYS A 137 -16.31 -1.32 -1.26
C LYS A 137 -17.23 -0.66 -2.29
N ASN A 138 -18.10 0.24 -1.81
CA ASN A 138 -18.94 1.02 -2.70
C ASN A 138 -18.11 1.81 -3.72
N GLY A 139 -18.52 1.75 -4.99
CA GLY A 139 -17.86 2.47 -6.07
C GLY A 139 -16.46 1.98 -6.44
N LYS A 140 -16.01 0.87 -5.90
CA LYS A 140 -14.70 0.27 -6.20
C LYS A 140 -14.86 -1.04 -6.94
N ALA A 141 -14.21 -1.15 -8.09
CA ALA A 141 -14.14 -2.40 -8.83
C ALA A 141 -13.14 -3.38 -8.18
N PRO A 142 -13.34 -4.68 -8.32
CA PRO A 142 -12.37 -5.68 -7.89
C PRO A 142 -11.03 -5.48 -8.59
N ARG A 143 -9.95 -5.96 -7.98
CA ARG A 143 -8.59 -5.82 -8.52
C ARG A 143 -8.07 -7.11 -9.11
N LEU A 144 -7.30 -6.97 -10.20
CA LEU A 144 -6.50 -8.04 -10.76
C LEU A 144 -5.04 -7.85 -10.34
N ILE A 145 -4.37 -8.96 -10.11
CA ILE A 145 -2.92 -9.03 -9.93
C ILE A 145 -2.35 -9.78 -11.13
N LEU A 146 -1.32 -9.23 -11.74
CA LEU A 146 -0.68 -9.83 -12.89
C LEU A 146 0.56 -10.60 -12.43
N ASP A 147 0.58 -11.89 -12.74
CA ASP A 147 1.71 -12.77 -12.46
C ASP A 147 2.71 -12.71 -13.62
N MET A 148 3.87 -12.12 -13.35
CA MET A 148 4.96 -11.97 -14.31
C MET A 148 5.81 -13.24 -14.47
N GLY A 149 5.61 -14.23 -13.59
CA GLY A 149 6.48 -15.39 -13.48
C GLY A 149 7.73 -15.15 -12.63
N VAL A 150 8.37 -16.23 -12.22
CA VAL A 150 9.52 -16.19 -11.30
C VAL A 150 10.74 -15.51 -11.92
N PRO A 151 11.17 -15.83 -13.18
CA PRO A 151 12.34 -15.20 -13.77
C PRO A 151 12.21 -13.67 -13.87
N ALA A 152 11.10 -13.18 -14.39
CA ALA A 152 10.84 -11.74 -14.52
C ALA A 152 10.82 -11.04 -13.16
N SER A 153 10.23 -11.68 -12.14
CA SER A 153 10.18 -11.15 -10.78
C SER A 153 11.57 -11.04 -10.14
N LEU A 154 12.47 -11.99 -10.41
CA LEU A 154 13.82 -11.98 -9.87
C LEU A 154 14.71 -10.96 -10.58
N GLU A 155 14.74 -10.98 -11.92
CA GLU A 155 15.55 -10.06 -12.70
C GLU A 155 15.11 -8.60 -12.53
N GLY A 156 13.82 -8.33 -12.64
CA GLY A 156 13.27 -6.99 -12.40
C GLY A 156 13.39 -6.55 -10.95
N GLY A 157 13.30 -7.49 -10.01
CA GLY A 157 13.47 -7.23 -8.60
C GLY A 157 14.84 -6.70 -8.21
N ARG A 158 15.90 -7.11 -8.88
CA ARG A 158 17.27 -6.64 -8.64
C ARG A 158 17.39 -5.14 -8.87
N VAL A 159 17.04 -4.69 -10.07
CA VAL A 159 17.15 -3.27 -10.42
C VAL A 159 16.21 -2.37 -9.61
N THR A 160 15.00 -2.83 -9.36
CA THR A 160 14.05 -2.04 -8.57
C THR A 160 14.42 -1.98 -7.10
N GLN A 161 14.96 -3.06 -6.54
CA GLN A 161 15.49 -3.06 -5.18
C GLN A 161 16.68 -2.11 -5.05
N TYR A 162 17.59 -2.15 -6.01
CA TYR A 162 18.72 -1.23 -6.07
C TYR A 162 18.25 0.24 -6.07
N MET A 163 17.29 0.57 -6.91
CA MET A 163 16.74 1.93 -6.97
C MET A 163 16.06 2.36 -5.67
N LYS A 164 15.30 1.46 -5.06
CA LYS A 164 14.68 1.75 -3.76
C LYS A 164 15.69 2.03 -2.66
N GLU A 165 16.76 1.28 -2.62
CA GLU A 165 17.83 1.47 -1.63
C GLU A 165 18.64 2.74 -1.89
N ALA A 166 18.94 3.03 -3.15
CA ALA A 166 19.68 4.22 -3.53
C ALA A 166 18.93 5.52 -3.20
N LEU A 167 17.61 5.52 -3.32
CA LEU A 167 16.77 6.70 -3.07
C LEU A 167 16.28 6.78 -1.61
N ASP A 168 16.39 5.70 -0.84
CA ASP A 168 15.83 5.63 0.49
C ASP A 168 16.41 6.69 1.44
N GLY A 169 15.55 7.55 1.98
CA GLY A 169 15.91 8.59 2.94
C GLY A 169 16.64 9.79 2.35
N VAL A 170 16.76 9.88 1.05
CA VAL A 170 17.39 11.03 0.41
C VAL A 170 16.39 12.18 0.30
N LEU A 171 16.76 13.35 0.84
CA LEU A 171 16.01 14.59 0.64
C LEU A 171 16.34 15.17 -0.74
N ILE A 172 15.45 14.96 -1.69
CA ILE A 172 15.62 15.45 -3.05
C ILE A 172 15.14 16.89 -3.13
N PRO A 173 16.02 17.86 -3.45
CA PRO A 173 15.61 19.25 -3.64
C PRO A 173 14.66 19.40 -4.83
N VAL A 174 13.56 20.09 -4.61
CA VAL A 174 12.56 20.40 -5.64
C VAL A 174 12.22 21.89 -5.51
N LYS A 175 12.78 22.74 -6.37
CA LYS A 175 12.61 24.20 -6.25
C LYS A 175 13.01 24.69 -4.86
N ASP A 176 12.08 25.24 -4.11
CA ASP A 176 12.25 25.78 -2.76
C ASP A 176 11.81 24.81 -1.63
N GLY A 177 11.66 23.54 -1.93
CA GLY A 177 11.27 22.50 -0.99
C GLY A 177 11.97 21.17 -1.24
N PHE A 178 11.46 20.11 -0.61
CA PHE A 178 12.05 18.77 -0.66
C PHE A 178 11.00 17.69 -0.83
N VAL A 179 11.37 16.62 -1.53
CA VAL A 179 10.66 15.35 -1.53
C VAL A 179 11.57 14.26 -0.99
N GLU A 180 11.02 13.40 -0.15
CA GLU A 180 11.73 12.26 0.43
C GLU A 180 11.00 10.97 0.12
N PHE A 181 11.73 10.00 -0.43
CA PHE A 181 11.25 8.62 -0.57
C PHE A 181 11.69 7.79 0.62
N CYS A 182 10.78 6.95 1.13
CA CYS A 182 11.05 6.00 2.19
C CYS A 182 10.68 4.59 1.76
N LYS A 183 11.65 3.67 1.79
CA LYS A 183 11.46 2.27 1.39
C LYS A 183 10.68 1.48 2.45
N ALA A 184 11.19 1.48 3.66
CA ALA A 184 10.59 0.78 4.80
C ALA A 184 11.02 1.52 6.08
N PRO A 185 10.39 2.66 6.38
CA PRO A 185 10.86 3.52 7.44
C PRO A 185 10.66 2.86 8.81
N SER A 186 11.71 2.93 9.64
CA SER A 186 11.62 2.59 11.05
C SER A 186 10.72 3.60 11.78
N PRO A 187 10.28 3.30 13.01
CA PRO A 187 9.57 4.29 13.83
C PRO A 187 10.32 5.60 14.00
N SER A 188 11.62 5.57 14.16
CA SER A 188 12.47 6.77 14.26
C SER A 188 12.43 7.60 12.97
N ARG A 189 12.47 6.95 11.81
CA ARG A 189 12.37 7.63 10.51
C ARG A 189 10.99 8.22 10.28
N LEU A 190 9.92 7.51 10.64
CA LEU A 190 8.55 8.03 10.59
C LEU A 190 8.39 9.28 11.47
N ARG A 191 8.96 9.29 12.68
CA ARG A 191 8.97 10.49 13.52
C ARG A 191 9.62 11.68 12.81
N GLY A 192 10.77 11.46 12.19
CA GLY A 192 11.46 12.48 11.40
C GLY A 192 10.64 12.99 10.23
N ILE A 193 9.97 12.10 9.50
CA ILE A 193 9.06 12.45 8.41
C ILE A 193 7.90 13.31 8.91
N PHE A 194 7.24 12.90 9.97
CA PHE A 194 6.14 13.67 10.55
C PHE A 194 6.61 15.02 11.11
N ALA A 195 7.80 15.07 11.71
CA ALA A 195 8.37 16.34 12.13
C ALA A 195 8.58 17.31 10.97
N ARG A 196 9.06 16.82 9.82
CA ARG A 196 9.22 17.64 8.61
C ARG A 196 7.90 17.99 7.94
N LEU A 197 6.88 17.16 8.04
CA LEU A 197 5.54 17.49 7.58
C LEU A 197 4.88 18.58 8.43
N ILE A 198 5.06 18.53 9.75
CA ILE A 198 4.51 19.53 10.67
C ILE A 198 5.28 20.85 10.55
N ASN A 199 6.58 20.78 10.38
CA ASN A 199 7.47 21.95 10.23
C ASN A 199 8.40 21.76 9.02
N PRO A 200 7.94 22.08 7.81
CA PRO A 200 8.71 21.83 6.59
C PRO A 200 10.09 22.51 6.57
N PRO A 201 11.16 21.77 6.17
CA PRO A 201 12.46 22.34 5.90
C PRO A 201 12.44 23.06 4.53
N GLY A 202 12.12 24.30 4.49
CA GLY A 202 11.91 25.06 3.27
C GLY A 202 10.44 25.42 3.09
N ARG A 203 10.03 25.77 1.88
CA ARG A 203 8.65 26.18 1.62
C ARG A 203 7.69 25.01 1.72
N PHE A 204 8.10 23.82 1.28
CA PHE A 204 7.30 22.61 1.38
C PHE A 204 8.16 21.38 1.62
N TYR A 205 7.50 20.33 2.08
CA TYR A 205 8.06 18.98 2.21
C TYR A 205 7.00 17.95 1.80
N ALA A 206 7.44 16.95 1.06
CA ALA A 206 6.59 15.82 0.71
C ALA A 206 7.30 14.50 1.04
N ALA A 207 6.58 13.57 1.64
CA ALA A 207 7.00 12.19 1.84
C ALA A 207 6.24 11.30 0.86
N VAL A 208 6.95 10.42 0.17
CA VAL A 208 6.37 9.54 -0.85
C VAL A 208 6.84 8.10 -0.68
N HIS A 209 5.92 7.17 -0.90
CA HIS A 209 6.18 5.74 -1.02
C HIS A 209 5.13 5.13 -1.93
N SER A 210 5.54 4.73 -3.14
CA SER A 210 4.60 4.21 -4.14
C SER A 210 3.46 5.20 -4.39
N ASP A 211 2.22 4.80 -4.17
CA ASP A 211 1.00 5.61 -4.30
C ASP A 211 0.62 6.36 -3.01
N ASP A 212 1.38 6.17 -1.93
CA ASP A 212 1.16 6.86 -0.65
C ASP A 212 2.01 8.12 -0.57
N ALA A 213 1.41 9.26 -0.27
CA ALA A 213 2.09 10.53 -0.19
C ALA A 213 1.43 11.48 0.81
N CYS A 214 2.28 12.27 1.48
CA CYS A 214 1.88 13.41 2.28
C CYS A 214 2.61 14.66 1.78
N TYR A 215 1.92 15.79 1.81
CA TYR A 215 2.45 17.08 1.35
C TYR A 215 2.11 18.15 2.37
N SER A 216 3.09 18.92 2.77
CA SER A 216 2.88 20.10 3.60
C SER A 216 3.58 21.31 3.00
N VAL A 217 2.93 22.46 3.04
CA VAL A 217 3.39 23.67 2.38
C VAL A 217 3.13 24.90 3.24
N ARG A 218 4.12 25.81 3.29
CA ARG A 218 3.96 27.11 3.94
C ARG A 218 3.30 28.07 2.95
N THR A 219 2.25 28.72 3.40
CA THR A 219 1.67 29.85 2.69
C THR A 219 2.51 31.10 2.91
N GLU A 220 2.19 32.15 2.16
CA GLU A 220 2.87 33.45 2.31
C GLU A 220 2.69 34.06 3.71
N ASP A 221 1.58 33.73 4.38
CA ASP A 221 1.30 34.14 5.75
C ASP A 221 2.10 33.33 6.80
N GLY A 222 2.87 32.32 6.38
CA GLY A 222 3.64 31.47 7.26
C GLY A 222 2.86 30.30 7.86
N GLU A 223 1.58 30.13 7.54
CA GLU A 223 0.80 28.97 7.93
C GLU A 223 1.25 27.72 7.17
N VAL A 224 1.14 26.57 7.80
CA VAL A 224 1.44 25.28 7.19
C VAL A 224 0.13 24.56 6.89
N HIS A 225 -0.08 24.28 5.60
CA HIS A 225 -1.20 23.46 5.14
C HIS A 225 -0.69 22.04 4.88
N MET A 226 -1.39 21.05 5.42
CA MET A 226 -1.00 19.64 5.37
C MET A 226 -2.06 18.82 4.64
N PHE A 227 -1.61 17.88 3.81
CA PHE A 227 -2.48 17.07 2.95
C PHE A 227 -2.02 15.63 2.90
N ASN A 228 -2.98 14.71 2.88
CA ASN A 228 -2.77 13.34 2.43
C ASN A 228 -3.19 13.27 0.94
N LEU A 229 -2.36 12.67 0.13
CA LEU A 229 -2.56 12.57 -1.32
C LEU A 229 -2.78 11.12 -1.71
N ASP A 230 -3.79 10.87 -2.54
CA ASP A 230 -4.07 9.56 -3.11
C ASP A 230 -4.30 9.69 -4.62
N ILE A 231 -3.56 8.91 -5.40
CA ILE A 231 -3.66 8.92 -6.86
C ILE A 231 -4.74 7.93 -7.28
N SER A 232 -5.79 8.43 -7.93
CA SER A 232 -6.85 7.60 -8.47
C SER A 232 -6.34 6.77 -9.64
N LYS A 233 -6.56 5.45 -9.59
CA LYS A 233 -6.17 4.50 -10.65
C LYS A 233 -4.71 4.73 -11.10
N ASN A 234 -3.81 4.76 -10.15
CA ASN A 234 -2.41 5.10 -10.36
C ASN A 234 -1.76 4.23 -11.44
N ASP A 235 -1.87 2.91 -11.32
CA ASP A 235 -1.18 1.97 -12.20
C ASP A 235 -1.52 2.20 -13.69
N VAL A 236 -2.78 2.40 -14.01
CA VAL A 236 -3.22 2.61 -15.40
C VAL A 236 -3.01 4.04 -15.92
N SER A 237 -2.55 4.95 -15.07
CA SER A 237 -2.24 6.33 -15.44
C SER A 237 -0.82 6.50 -15.99
N HIS A 238 0.02 5.46 -15.90
CA HIS A 238 1.37 5.48 -16.42
C HIS A 238 1.43 5.21 -17.92
N GLU A 239 2.19 6.02 -18.63
CA GLU A 239 2.60 5.79 -20.01
C GLU A 239 4.01 6.36 -20.22
N HIS A 240 4.15 7.67 -20.20
CA HIS A 240 5.43 8.36 -20.40
C HIS A 240 6.33 8.34 -19.16
N THR A 241 5.79 8.00 -18.03
CA THR A 241 6.55 7.78 -16.79
C THR A 241 7.49 6.58 -16.86
N PHE A 242 7.26 5.61 -17.75
CA PHE A 242 8.20 4.51 -17.99
C PHE A 242 9.53 5.03 -18.54
N ASP A 243 9.50 5.86 -19.57
CA ASP A 243 10.71 6.45 -20.12
C ASP A 243 11.39 7.38 -19.12
N ALA A 244 10.62 8.10 -18.34
CA ALA A 244 11.13 8.92 -17.24
C ALA A 244 11.85 8.06 -16.19
N LEU A 245 11.29 6.91 -15.81
CA LEU A 245 11.93 6.00 -14.86
C LEU A 245 13.24 5.44 -15.39
N ILE A 246 13.27 5.02 -16.65
CA ILE A 246 14.48 4.53 -17.30
C ILE A 246 15.56 5.63 -17.28
N ARG A 247 15.19 6.86 -17.60
CA ARG A 247 16.07 8.01 -17.58
C ARG A 247 16.57 8.38 -16.18
N ALA A 248 15.72 8.23 -15.15
CA ALA A 248 16.08 8.47 -13.76
C ALA A 248 16.96 7.37 -13.16
N THR A 249 17.16 6.27 -13.87
CA THR A 249 17.96 5.14 -13.42
C THR A 249 19.43 5.35 -13.79
N PRO A 250 20.42 5.00 -12.95
CA PRO A 250 21.84 5.05 -13.28
C PRO A 250 22.17 4.32 -14.57
N LEU A 251 23.15 4.83 -15.32
CA LEU A 251 23.51 4.33 -16.67
C LEU A 251 23.74 2.81 -16.71
N ASP A 252 24.45 2.27 -15.73
CA ASP A 252 24.77 0.84 -15.66
C ASP A 252 23.56 -0.04 -15.29
N ALA A 253 22.47 0.55 -14.80
CA ALA A 253 21.23 -0.15 -14.46
C ALA A 253 20.10 0.07 -15.49
N ARG A 254 20.27 0.95 -16.47
CA ARG A 254 19.21 1.34 -17.41
C ARG A 254 18.72 0.21 -18.30
N GLU A 255 19.60 -0.65 -18.75
CA GLU A 255 19.22 -1.79 -19.58
C GLU A 255 18.28 -2.73 -18.81
N ASP A 256 18.61 -3.05 -17.57
CA ASP A 256 17.79 -3.89 -16.72
C ASP A 256 16.47 -3.20 -16.34
N MET A 257 16.51 -1.89 -16.09
CA MET A 257 15.28 -1.11 -15.82
C MET A 257 14.38 -1.07 -17.04
N LYS A 258 14.94 -0.88 -18.24
CA LYS A 258 14.17 -0.94 -19.49
C LYS A 258 13.51 -2.31 -19.67
N ALA A 259 14.25 -3.38 -19.44
CA ALA A 259 13.71 -4.74 -19.50
C ALA A 259 12.57 -4.95 -18.48
N ALA A 260 12.71 -4.41 -17.26
CA ALA A 260 11.65 -4.43 -16.26
C ALA A 260 10.39 -3.67 -16.71
N CYS A 261 10.56 -2.51 -17.31
CA CYS A 261 9.46 -1.71 -17.86
C CYS A 261 8.81 -2.39 -19.08
N ASP A 262 9.57 -3.08 -19.90
CA ASP A 262 9.09 -3.76 -21.11
C ASP A 262 8.20 -4.97 -20.80
N GLN A 263 8.16 -5.45 -19.55
CA GLN A 263 7.12 -6.39 -19.12
C GLN A 263 5.71 -5.82 -19.31
N GLY A 264 5.55 -4.52 -19.29
CA GLY A 264 4.31 -3.83 -19.60
C GLY A 264 3.86 -3.91 -21.06
N LEU A 265 4.71 -4.42 -21.96
CA LEU A 265 4.37 -4.70 -23.36
C LEU A 265 3.90 -6.14 -23.58
N LYS A 266 4.04 -7.00 -22.59
CA LYS A 266 3.59 -8.39 -22.69
C LYS A 266 2.08 -8.48 -22.78
N PRO A 267 1.54 -9.42 -23.58
CA PRO A 267 0.12 -9.67 -23.61
C PRO A 267 -0.38 -10.14 -22.24
N MET A 268 -1.58 -9.70 -21.86
CA MET A 268 -2.27 -10.18 -20.67
C MET A 268 -3.13 -11.37 -21.03
N LEU A 269 -2.87 -12.52 -20.43
CA LEU A 269 -3.69 -13.72 -20.56
C LEU A 269 -4.72 -13.76 -19.43
N VAL A 270 -5.98 -13.83 -19.79
CA VAL A 270 -7.10 -13.95 -18.85
C VAL A 270 -7.79 -15.29 -19.09
N ARG A 271 -7.69 -16.20 -18.14
CA ARG A 271 -8.36 -17.51 -18.20
C ARG A 271 -9.73 -17.45 -17.55
N SER A 272 -10.69 -18.11 -18.17
CA SER A 272 -12.00 -18.32 -17.55
C SER A 272 -11.86 -19.16 -16.29
N LEU A 273 -12.49 -18.72 -15.20
CA LEU A 273 -12.53 -19.48 -13.94
C LEU A 273 -13.48 -20.67 -14.03
N ALA A 274 -14.59 -20.52 -14.77
CA ALA A 274 -15.57 -21.59 -14.99
C ALA A 274 -15.07 -22.64 -15.98
N LYS A 275 -14.35 -22.22 -17.02
CA LYS A 275 -13.83 -23.08 -18.09
C LYS A 275 -12.37 -22.75 -18.36
N PRO A 276 -11.41 -23.30 -17.56
CA PRO A 276 -10.00 -22.94 -17.63
C PRO A 276 -9.33 -23.16 -19.00
N GLU A 277 -9.91 -23.99 -19.87
CA GLU A 277 -9.47 -24.19 -21.25
C GLU A 277 -9.76 -22.98 -22.16
N ARG A 278 -10.63 -22.08 -21.74
CA ARG A 278 -10.92 -20.85 -22.46
C ARG A 278 -10.13 -19.69 -21.90
N SER A 279 -9.56 -18.91 -22.79
CA SER A 279 -8.78 -17.72 -22.42
C SER A 279 -8.99 -16.60 -23.42
N THR A 280 -8.75 -15.38 -22.94
CA THR A 280 -8.71 -14.16 -23.76
C THR A 280 -7.36 -13.52 -23.58
N THR A 281 -6.77 -13.03 -24.66
CA THR A 281 -5.50 -12.32 -24.63
C THR A 281 -5.72 -10.85 -24.97
N LEU A 282 -5.29 -9.97 -24.08
CA LEU A 282 -5.32 -8.52 -24.30
C LEU A 282 -3.88 -8.05 -24.62
N ARG A 283 -3.71 -7.38 -25.75
CA ARG A 283 -2.38 -6.89 -26.18
C ARG A 283 -2.29 -5.38 -25.99
N PRO A 284 -1.31 -4.89 -25.22
CA PRO A 284 -1.11 -3.45 -25.07
C PRO A 284 -0.43 -2.86 -26.31
N TYR A 285 -0.81 -1.63 -26.67
CA TYR A 285 -0.12 -0.84 -27.70
C TYR A 285 1.10 -0.11 -27.15
N THR A 286 1.02 0.30 -25.89
CA THR A 286 2.09 0.96 -25.15
C THR A 286 2.30 0.23 -23.83
N ARG A 287 3.42 0.49 -23.16
CA ARG A 287 3.67 -0.10 -21.85
C ARG A 287 2.52 0.15 -20.90
N LYS A 288 2.01 -0.91 -20.29
CA LYS A 288 1.01 -0.87 -19.23
C LYS A 288 1.65 -1.20 -17.90
N MET A 289 1.25 -0.45 -16.86
CA MET A 289 1.66 -0.76 -15.51
C MET A 289 0.69 -1.82 -14.95
N TYR A 290 1.11 -3.07 -15.00
CA TYR A 290 0.36 -4.16 -14.42
C TYR A 290 0.63 -4.24 -12.91
N SER A 291 -0.42 -4.27 -12.12
CA SER A 291 -0.31 -4.50 -10.67
C SER A 291 0.40 -5.84 -10.42
N GLY A 292 1.55 -5.83 -9.76
CA GLY A 292 2.41 -6.99 -9.57
C GLY A 292 3.71 -6.95 -10.38
N MET A 293 3.89 -5.99 -11.27
CA MET A 293 5.20 -5.72 -11.88
C MET A 293 6.22 -5.30 -10.83
N THR A 294 7.47 -5.67 -11.05
CA THR A 294 8.56 -5.30 -10.13
C THR A 294 8.79 -3.79 -10.06
N VAL A 295 8.47 -3.06 -11.11
CA VAL A 295 8.62 -1.60 -11.18
C VAL A 295 7.50 -0.83 -10.47
N THR A 296 6.46 -1.48 -9.99
CA THR A 296 5.27 -0.81 -9.40
C THR A 296 5.65 0.25 -8.37
N THR A 297 6.45 -0.11 -7.38
CA THR A 297 6.83 0.83 -6.31
C THR A 297 7.66 1.99 -6.83
N VAL A 298 8.66 1.72 -7.66
CA VAL A 298 9.56 2.77 -8.14
C VAL A 298 8.90 3.70 -9.15
N ILE A 299 8.06 3.19 -10.04
CA ILE A 299 7.35 4.05 -11.01
C ILE A 299 6.27 4.89 -10.33
N ASN A 300 5.54 4.33 -9.38
CA ASN A 300 4.57 5.07 -8.59
C ASN A 300 5.25 6.16 -7.75
N THR A 301 6.41 5.84 -7.19
CA THR A 301 7.22 6.81 -6.44
C THR A 301 7.72 7.94 -7.34
N LEU A 302 8.22 7.62 -8.53
CA LEU A 302 8.64 8.65 -9.49
C LEU A 302 7.46 9.53 -9.90
N ALA A 303 6.30 8.93 -10.16
CA ALA A 303 5.10 9.70 -10.46
C ALA A 303 4.72 10.66 -9.32
N SER A 304 4.80 10.19 -8.08
CA SER A 304 4.57 11.04 -6.90
C SER A 304 5.59 12.19 -6.82
N MET A 305 6.86 11.93 -7.15
CA MET A 305 7.89 12.98 -7.21
C MET A 305 7.60 14.00 -8.32
N LEU A 306 7.16 13.56 -9.49
CA LEU A 306 6.77 14.44 -10.59
C LEU A 306 5.55 15.29 -10.25
N ILE A 307 4.58 14.73 -9.54
CA ILE A 307 3.44 15.47 -9.01
C ILE A 307 3.92 16.54 -8.03
N VAL A 308 4.84 16.22 -7.12
CA VAL A 308 5.41 17.20 -6.18
C VAL A 308 6.14 18.31 -6.92
N LEU A 309 6.89 17.99 -7.98
CA LEU A 309 7.49 19.01 -8.83
C LEU A 309 6.44 19.95 -9.43
N SER A 310 5.34 19.40 -9.94
CA SER A 310 4.24 20.21 -10.47
C SER A 310 3.58 21.08 -9.39
N LEU A 311 3.40 20.54 -8.18
CA LEU A 311 2.93 21.31 -7.01
C LEU A 311 3.84 22.48 -6.71
N ALA A 312 5.15 22.28 -6.78
CA ALA A 312 6.14 23.34 -6.56
C ALA A 312 6.09 24.41 -7.65
N ILE A 313 6.01 24.00 -8.92
CA ILE A 313 5.92 24.94 -10.07
C ILE A 313 4.66 25.80 -9.96
N ASP A 314 3.52 25.20 -9.65
CA ASP A 314 2.23 25.88 -9.54
C ASP A 314 2.04 26.59 -8.19
N ARG A 315 2.96 26.41 -7.25
CA ARG A 315 2.85 26.92 -5.86
C ARG A 315 1.51 26.54 -5.23
N ALA A 316 1.14 25.26 -5.35
CA ALA A 316 -0.15 24.75 -4.93
C ALA A 316 -0.27 24.71 -3.40
N THR A 317 -1.36 25.27 -2.88
CA THR A 317 -1.64 25.37 -1.43
C THR A 317 -3.07 24.96 -1.06
N THR A 318 -3.91 24.65 -2.04
CA THR A 318 -5.32 24.26 -1.85
C THR A 318 -5.64 22.96 -2.58
N PRO A 319 -6.71 22.24 -2.20
CA PRO A 319 -7.12 21.02 -2.92
C PRO A 319 -7.34 21.24 -4.42
N ALA A 320 -7.93 22.36 -4.82
CA ALA A 320 -8.17 22.68 -6.23
C ALA A 320 -6.87 22.89 -7.01
N THR A 321 -5.92 23.65 -6.46
CA THR A 321 -4.62 23.89 -7.09
C THR A 321 -3.76 22.64 -7.11
N ILE A 322 -3.85 21.79 -6.09
CA ILE A 322 -3.19 20.47 -6.03
C ILE A 322 -3.73 19.56 -7.14
N ALA A 323 -5.05 19.46 -7.28
CA ALA A 323 -5.67 18.67 -8.34
C ALA A 323 -5.26 19.13 -9.74
N GLY A 324 -5.21 20.45 -9.97
CA GLY A 324 -4.76 21.05 -11.23
C GLY A 324 -3.29 20.74 -11.54
N ALA A 325 -2.42 20.81 -10.55
CA ALA A 325 -1.01 20.46 -10.71
C ALA A 325 -0.82 18.98 -11.05
N ALA A 326 -1.56 18.07 -10.41
CA ALA A 326 -1.53 16.65 -10.72
C ALA A 326 -2.03 16.35 -12.13
N ALA A 327 -3.07 17.04 -12.59
CA ALA A 327 -3.61 16.90 -13.94
C ALA A 327 -2.58 17.24 -15.02
N LYS A 328 -1.69 18.19 -14.77
CA LYS A 328 -0.59 18.55 -15.68
C LYS A 328 0.43 17.42 -15.86
N VAL A 329 0.52 16.52 -14.90
CA VAL A 329 1.38 15.32 -14.96
C VAL A 329 0.60 14.10 -15.48
N GLY A 330 -0.69 14.27 -15.73
CA GLY A 330 -1.55 13.21 -16.23
C GLY A 330 -2.15 12.32 -15.15
N PHE A 331 -2.25 12.79 -13.92
CA PHE A 331 -2.84 12.05 -12.80
C PHE A 331 -4.06 12.75 -12.23
N ILE A 332 -4.99 11.92 -11.74
CA ILE A 332 -6.14 12.38 -10.96
C ILE A 332 -5.84 12.15 -9.50
N LEU A 333 -5.83 13.20 -8.72
CA LEU A 333 -5.44 13.18 -7.32
C LEU A 333 -6.63 13.48 -6.42
N THR A 334 -6.85 12.62 -5.44
CA THR A 334 -7.74 12.89 -4.32
C THR A 334 -6.91 13.49 -3.18
N THR A 335 -7.34 14.62 -2.68
CA THR A 335 -6.63 15.37 -1.64
C THR A 335 -7.48 15.41 -0.38
N GLU A 336 -6.93 14.93 0.73
CA GLU A 336 -7.52 15.06 2.06
C GLU A 336 -6.76 16.14 2.82
N VAL A 337 -7.49 17.15 3.30
CA VAL A 337 -6.91 18.21 4.13
C VAL A 337 -6.76 17.70 5.56
N ALA A 338 -5.55 17.75 6.10
CA ALA A 338 -5.29 17.52 7.51
C ALA A 338 -5.37 18.86 8.25
N ALA A 339 -6.50 19.14 8.88
CA ALA A 339 -6.73 20.38 9.63
C ALA A 339 -5.76 20.52 10.80
N THR A 340 -5.38 19.42 11.42
CA THR A 340 -4.35 19.31 12.44
C THR A 340 -3.39 18.19 12.08
N TYR A 341 -2.24 18.10 12.75
CA TYR A 341 -1.27 17.03 12.54
C TYR A 341 -1.88 15.63 12.72
N HIS A 342 -2.91 15.47 13.54
CA HIS A 342 -3.63 14.20 13.74
C HIS A 342 -4.24 13.65 12.45
N GLY A 343 -4.57 14.51 11.50
CA GLY A 343 -5.13 14.13 10.21
C GLY A 343 -4.12 13.52 9.25
N LEU A 344 -2.83 13.72 9.46
CA LEU A 344 -1.79 13.13 8.62
C LEU A 344 -1.76 11.62 8.73
N GLN A 345 -1.60 10.96 7.61
CA GLN A 345 -1.41 9.52 7.52
C GLN A 345 -0.33 9.19 6.49
N PHE A 346 0.69 8.46 6.91
CA PHE A 346 1.72 7.95 6.01
C PHE A 346 2.06 6.51 6.40
N LEU A 347 1.95 5.60 5.44
CA LEU A 347 2.18 4.16 5.65
C LEU A 347 1.40 3.60 6.85
N LYS A 348 0.13 3.96 6.94
CA LYS A 348 -0.80 3.55 8.02
C LYS A 348 -0.40 4.03 9.42
N HIS A 349 0.48 5.02 9.50
CA HIS A 349 0.83 5.68 10.76
C HIS A 349 0.38 7.13 10.75
N SER A 350 0.16 7.66 11.93
CA SER A 350 -0.17 9.07 12.15
C SER A 350 0.68 9.67 13.28
N PRO A 351 1.00 10.97 13.24
CA PRO A 351 1.75 11.59 14.30
C PRO A 351 0.90 11.81 15.55
N VAL A 352 1.50 11.58 16.68
CA VAL A 352 0.94 11.86 18.00
C VAL A 352 2.02 12.43 18.90
N TYR A 353 1.64 13.19 19.93
CA TYR A 353 2.54 13.56 21.01
C TYR A 353 2.32 12.65 22.21
N ASP A 354 3.39 12.08 22.74
CA ASP A 354 3.32 11.23 23.92
C ASP A 354 3.11 12.07 25.20
N THR A 355 2.94 11.40 26.34
CA THR A 355 2.72 12.06 27.63
C THR A 355 3.89 12.93 28.11
N GLN A 356 5.07 12.79 27.49
CA GLN A 356 6.25 13.62 27.74
C GLN A 356 6.42 14.74 26.71
N GLY A 357 5.44 14.95 25.83
CA GLY A 357 5.48 15.98 24.81
C GLY A 357 6.37 15.67 23.60
N ARG A 358 6.81 14.43 23.43
CA ARG A 358 7.64 14.00 22.30
C ARG A 358 6.77 13.54 21.14
N LEU A 359 7.17 13.88 19.92
CA LEU A 359 6.51 13.43 18.71
C LEU A 359 6.78 11.94 18.47
N GLN A 360 5.74 11.18 18.22
CA GLN A 360 5.80 9.75 17.92
C GLN A 360 4.98 9.42 16.67
N ALA A 361 5.34 8.34 15.99
CA ALA A 361 4.53 7.76 14.93
C ALA A 361 3.71 6.59 15.49
N LEU A 362 2.41 6.67 15.40
CA LEU A 362 1.48 5.66 15.91
C LEU A 362 0.85 4.91 14.76
N LEU A 363 0.91 3.58 14.78
CA LEU A 363 0.13 2.76 13.86
C LEU A 363 -1.35 3.05 14.10
N ASN A 364 -2.08 3.38 13.05
CA ASN A 364 -3.48 3.80 13.15
C ASN A 364 -4.33 2.71 13.81
N ILE A 365 -5.18 3.10 14.74
CA ILE A 365 -6.00 2.15 15.49
C ILE A 365 -6.98 1.38 14.59
N GLY A 366 -7.39 1.94 13.46
CA GLY A 366 -8.18 1.23 12.46
C GLY A 366 -7.47 -0.01 11.92
N VAL A 367 -6.14 0.01 11.78
CA VAL A 367 -5.34 -1.15 11.39
C VAL A 367 -5.44 -2.23 12.46
N VAL A 368 -5.29 -1.84 13.71
CA VAL A 368 -5.36 -2.76 14.86
C VAL A 368 -6.75 -3.38 14.98
N LEU A 369 -7.80 -2.57 14.93
CA LEU A 369 -9.18 -3.05 15.03
C LEU A 369 -9.56 -3.98 13.88
N ARG A 370 -9.25 -3.59 12.66
CA ARG A 370 -9.52 -4.42 11.48
C ARG A 370 -8.81 -5.76 11.57
N ALA A 371 -7.53 -5.75 11.87
CA ALA A 371 -6.72 -6.96 11.97
C ALA A 371 -7.15 -7.85 13.15
N SER A 372 -7.59 -7.28 14.25
CA SER A 372 -8.07 -8.02 15.42
C SER A 372 -9.38 -8.78 15.17
N GLY A 373 -10.13 -8.40 14.14
CA GLY A 373 -11.42 -9.01 13.79
C GLY A 373 -11.38 -10.01 12.65
N GLN A 374 -10.25 -10.21 11.99
CA GLN A 374 -10.17 -11.06 10.78
C GLN A 374 -8.91 -11.91 10.71
N CYS A 375 -9.05 -13.06 10.07
CA CYS A 375 -7.96 -13.96 9.74
C CYS A 375 -8.09 -14.41 8.28
N LYS A 376 -6.99 -14.56 7.58
CA LYS A 376 -6.97 -15.18 6.25
C LYS A 376 -7.16 -16.70 6.40
N GLY A 377 -8.16 -17.22 5.71
CA GLY A 377 -8.52 -18.64 5.82
C GLY A 377 -9.08 -18.98 7.20
N ASP A 378 -8.95 -20.21 7.61
CA ASP A 378 -9.39 -20.68 8.92
C ASP A 378 -8.47 -20.17 10.04
N LEU A 379 -9.03 -19.97 11.22
CA LEU A 379 -8.22 -19.66 12.40
C LEU A 379 -7.21 -20.79 12.64
N PRO A 380 -5.93 -20.46 12.87
CA PRO A 380 -4.88 -21.46 13.08
C PRO A 380 -5.11 -22.24 14.37
N GLY A 381 -4.68 -23.50 14.37
CA GLY A 381 -4.77 -24.38 15.52
C GLY A 381 -5.37 -25.74 15.19
N ARG A 382 -5.40 -26.61 16.19
CA ARG A 382 -5.96 -27.95 16.05
C ARG A 382 -7.49 -27.94 16.10
N ALA A 383 -8.13 -28.81 15.35
CA ALA A 383 -9.59 -28.94 15.33
C ALA A 383 -10.19 -29.24 16.74
N SER A 384 -9.42 -29.85 17.63
CA SER A 384 -9.82 -30.14 19.01
C SER A 384 -9.79 -28.91 19.93
N THR A 385 -9.11 -27.83 19.52
CA THR A 385 -9.07 -26.57 20.30
C THR A 385 -10.33 -25.75 20.00
N PRO A 386 -11.07 -25.29 21.02
CA PRO A 386 -12.24 -24.44 20.81
C PRO A 386 -11.92 -23.20 19.95
N LEU A 387 -12.85 -22.82 19.09
CA LEU A 387 -12.67 -21.67 18.18
C LEU A 387 -12.37 -20.37 18.93
N ARG A 388 -13.01 -20.16 20.08
CA ARG A 388 -12.75 -18.99 20.93
C ARG A 388 -11.31 -18.92 21.40
N GLU A 389 -10.73 -20.05 21.77
CA GLU A 389 -9.33 -20.13 22.21
C GLU A 389 -8.37 -19.91 21.04
N ARG A 390 -8.67 -20.48 19.88
CA ARG A 390 -7.88 -20.24 18.65
C ARG A 390 -7.90 -18.76 18.25
N ALA A 391 -9.05 -18.10 18.33
CA ALA A 391 -9.17 -16.68 18.07
C ALA A 391 -8.32 -15.84 19.04
N ARG A 392 -8.37 -16.16 20.34
CA ARG A 392 -7.55 -15.46 21.34
C ARG A 392 -6.05 -15.63 21.11
N ARG A 393 -5.62 -16.84 20.77
CA ARG A 393 -4.21 -17.10 20.43
C ARG A 393 -3.77 -16.33 19.19
N PHE A 394 -4.63 -16.28 18.19
CA PHE A 394 -4.36 -15.51 16.98
C PHE A 394 -4.26 -14.01 17.27
N GLN A 395 -5.16 -13.46 18.08
CA GLN A 395 -5.11 -12.07 18.52
C GLN A 395 -3.85 -11.77 19.34
N ALA A 396 -3.43 -12.69 20.21
CA ALA A 396 -2.19 -12.55 20.96
C ALA A 396 -0.96 -12.46 20.03
N ALA A 397 -0.92 -13.28 18.97
CA ALA A 397 0.14 -13.23 17.97
C ALA A 397 0.15 -11.88 17.19
N LEU A 398 -1.03 -11.39 16.83
CA LEU A 398 -1.20 -10.07 16.21
C LEU A 398 -0.65 -8.96 17.09
N LEU A 399 -1.12 -8.90 18.35
CA LEU A 399 -0.81 -7.80 19.26
C LEU A 399 0.66 -7.80 19.70
N GLN A 400 1.29 -8.96 19.77
CA GLN A 400 2.74 -9.04 20.01
C GLN A 400 3.54 -8.37 18.87
N GLY A 401 3.07 -8.46 17.63
CA GLY A 401 3.70 -7.80 16.49
C GLY A 401 3.69 -6.27 16.56
N LEU A 402 2.84 -5.69 17.42
CA LEU A 402 2.76 -4.24 17.59
C LEU A 402 3.83 -3.67 18.55
N GLY A 403 4.71 -4.52 19.06
CA GLY A 403 5.81 -4.13 19.92
C GLY A 403 5.39 -3.70 21.33
N PRO A 404 6.32 -3.77 22.28
CA PRO A 404 6.04 -3.38 23.66
C PRO A 404 6.19 -1.87 23.93
N ARG A 405 6.65 -1.08 22.96
CA ARG A 405 7.14 0.29 23.19
C ARG A 405 6.06 1.35 23.21
N CYS A 406 4.92 1.09 22.55
CA CYS A 406 3.80 2.02 22.53
C CYS A 406 2.69 1.55 23.47
N ARG A 407 2.27 2.40 24.41
CA ARG A 407 1.20 2.13 25.35
C ARG A 407 0.11 3.18 25.26
N TYR A 408 -1.11 2.73 25.11
CA TYR A 408 -2.34 3.51 25.26
C TYR A 408 -3.48 2.58 25.67
N THR A 409 -4.52 3.12 26.30
CA THR A 409 -5.56 2.33 26.97
C THR A 409 -6.21 1.29 26.06
N LEU A 410 -6.60 1.65 24.83
CA LEU A 410 -7.23 0.69 23.90
C LEU A 410 -6.32 -0.51 23.62
N LEU A 411 -5.06 -0.27 23.32
CA LEU A 411 -4.09 -1.34 23.03
C LEU A 411 -3.79 -2.18 24.27
N ASP A 412 -3.61 -1.55 25.41
CA ASP A 412 -3.39 -2.25 26.69
C ASP A 412 -4.55 -3.17 27.04
N ASN A 413 -5.80 -2.69 26.83
CA ASN A 413 -7.01 -3.50 27.03
C ASN A 413 -7.08 -4.68 26.06
N LEU A 414 -6.78 -4.46 24.79
CA LEU A 414 -6.72 -5.54 23.79
C LEU A 414 -5.70 -6.59 24.18
N LYS A 415 -4.50 -6.19 24.59
CA LYS A 415 -3.45 -7.12 25.04
C LYS A 415 -3.86 -7.87 26.30
N ALA A 416 -4.49 -7.22 27.26
CA ALA A 416 -4.97 -7.86 28.50
C ALA A 416 -6.08 -8.89 28.25
N SER A 417 -6.90 -8.69 27.21
CA SER A 417 -7.98 -9.62 26.84
C SER A 417 -7.48 -10.87 26.10
N CYS A 418 -6.24 -10.88 25.64
CA CYS A 418 -5.63 -11.98 24.87
C CYS A 418 -4.70 -12.80 25.75
N ALA A 419 -4.81 -14.13 25.65
CA ALA A 419 -3.91 -15.05 26.31
C ALA A 419 -3.62 -16.24 25.40
N GLY A 420 -2.41 -16.80 25.46
CA GLY A 420 -2.05 -18.01 24.77
C GLY A 420 -0.63 -18.02 24.22
N THR A 421 -0.21 -19.21 23.77
CA THR A 421 1.10 -19.39 23.15
C THR A 421 1.06 -18.89 21.71
N ILE A 422 2.06 -18.10 21.34
CA ILE A 422 2.19 -17.57 19.99
C ILE A 422 2.92 -18.58 19.12
N THR A 423 2.31 -18.90 17.97
CA THR A 423 2.88 -19.84 16.99
C THR A 423 3.25 -19.14 15.71
N ALA A 424 4.25 -19.67 15.00
CA ALA A 424 4.64 -19.14 13.68
C ALA A 424 3.48 -19.18 12.67
N ASP A 425 2.63 -20.21 12.75
CA ASP A 425 1.45 -20.36 11.90
C ASP A 425 0.42 -19.25 12.16
N ALA A 426 0.21 -18.88 13.42
CA ALA A 426 -0.65 -17.76 13.78
C ALA A 426 -0.09 -16.43 13.25
N VAL A 427 1.21 -16.17 13.43
CA VAL A 427 1.88 -14.95 12.94
C VAL A 427 1.76 -14.85 11.42
N ALA A 428 1.92 -15.95 10.69
CA ALA A 428 1.83 -15.96 9.22
C ALA A 428 0.46 -15.53 8.67
N ARG A 429 -0.59 -15.58 9.48
CA ARG A 429 -1.97 -15.22 9.10
C ARG A 429 -2.41 -13.81 9.51
N VAL A 430 -1.53 -13.08 10.17
CA VAL A 430 -1.78 -11.70 10.55
C VAL A 430 -1.96 -10.83 9.31
N HIS A 431 -2.85 -9.86 9.38
CA HIS A 431 -3.12 -8.96 8.27
C HIS A 431 -1.83 -8.26 7.80
N LYS A 432 -1.68 -8.14 6.49
CA LYS A 432 -0.46 -7.61 5.86
C LYS A 432 -0.09 -6.20 6.36
N ASP A 433 -1.05 -5.33 6.60
CA ASP A 433 -0.79 -3.95 7.06
C ASP A 433 -0.09 -3.94 8.42
N VAL A 434 -0.39 -4.90 9.29
CA VAL A 434 0.31 -5.07 10.57
C VAL A 434 1.70 -5.65 10.35
N LEU A 435 1.82 -6.67 9.49
CA LEU A 435 3.12 -7.31 9.22
C LEU A 435 4.11 -6.36 8.53
N GLU A 436 3.63 -5.54 7.61
CA GLU A 436 4.45 -4.59 6.85
C GLU A 436 4.91 -3.40 7.71
N HIS A 437 4.08 -3.01 8.68
CA HIS A 437 4.30 -1.80 9.48
C HIS A 437 4.52 -2.07 10.97
N ARG A 438 4.61 -3.33 11.37
CA ARG A 438 4.95 -3.65 12.75
C ARG A 438 6.34 -3.14 13.05
N PHE A 439 6.52 -2.61 14.24
CA PHE A 439 7.81 -2.17 14.70
C PHE A 439 8.75 -3.35 14.86
N ASP A 440 9.94 -3.26 14.27
CA ASP A 440 10.98 -4.24 14.45
C ASP A 440 11.38 -4.27 15.95
N HIS A 441 11.59 -5.47 16.49
CA HIS A 441 12.07 -5.67 17.85
C HIS A 441 13.44 -5.04 18.09
N ASN A 442 14.20 -4.73 17.04
CA ASN A 442 15.50 -4.10 17.09
C ASN A 442 15.46 -2.57 17.11
N ASP A 443 14.26 -1.96 17.09
CA ASP A 443 14.18 -0.51 17.24
C ASP A 443 14.54 -0.11 18.68
N GLU A 444 15.67 0.59 18.84
CA GLU A 444 16.19 1.06 20.12
C GLU A 444 15.45 2.27 20.71
N GLY A 445 14.31 2.65 20.11
CA GLY A 445 13.50 3.76 20.60
C GLY A 445 12.99 3.53 22.03
N ASP A 446 12.78 4.61 22.77
CA ASP A 446 12.25 4.58 24.12
C ASP A 446 10.80 4.13 24.17
N TYR A 447 10.40 3.55 25.31
CA TYR A 447 9.00 3.32 25.62
C TYR A 447 8.25 4.65 25.74
N PHE A 448 7.04 4.71 25.23
CA PHE A 448 6.21 5.90 25.33
C PHE A 448 4.73 5.55 25.57
N THR A 449 4.05 6.47 26.22
CA THR A 449 2.61 6.37 26.51
C THR A 449 1.89 7.52 25.83
N VAL A 450 0.75 7.24 25.24
CA VAL A 450 -0.12 8.24 24.58
C VAL A 450 -1.47 8.27 25.29
N ASP A 451 -1.94 9.47 25.61
CA ASP A 451 -3.28 9.67 26.17
C ASP A 451 -4.37 9.25 25.18
N SER A 452 -5.48 8.73 25.71
CA SER A 452 -6.63 8.35 24.89
C SER A 452 -7.13 9.48 24.01
N HIS A 453 -7.22 10.71 24.53
CA HIS A 453 -7.65 11.86 23.74
C HIS A 453 -6.72 12.13 22.54
N GLU A 454 -5.43 11.98 22.73
CA GLU A 454 -4.44 12.12 21.64
C GLU A 454 -4.56 11.01 20.61
N VAL A 455 -4.74 9.76 21.04
CA VAL A 455 -4.95 8.63 20.14
C VAL A 455 -6.21 8.79 19.30
N PHE A 456 -7.31 9.24 19.92
CA PHE A 456 -8.62 9.36 19.27
C PHE A 456 -8.85 10.71 18.57
N ALA A 457 -7.98 11.68 18.75
CA ALA A 457 -8.14 13.02 18.15
C ALA A 457 -8.29 13.00 16.63
N ARG A 458 -7.68 12.04 15.96
CA ARG A 458 -7.78 11.84 14.52
C ARG A 458 -9.21 11.55 14.04
N TYR A 459 -10.04 10.94 14.87
CA TYR A 459 -11.33 10.35 14.48
C TYR A 459 -12.55 11.19 14.85
N ALA A 460 -12.35 12.29 15.55
CA ALA A 460 -13.43 13.18 16.01
C ALA A 460 -14.53 12.44 16.78
N LEU A 461 -14.14 11.53 17.68
CA LEU A 461 -15.07 10.77 18.51
C LEU A 461 -15.52 11.59 19.72
N SER A 462 -16.78 11.37 20.16
CA SER A 462 -17.25 11.86 21.43
C SER A 462 -16.59 11.11 22.59
N GLU A 463 -16.64 11.70 23.80
CA GLU A 463 -16.17 11.05 25.02
C GLU A 463 -16.85 9.70 25.26
N GLN A 464 -18.14 9.60 24.98
CA GLN A 464 -18.88 8.35 25.09
C GLN A 464 -18.41 7.31 24.08
N GLN A 465 -18.16 7.70 22.82
CA GLN A 465 -17.67 6.79 21.80
C GLN A 465 -16.27 6.27 22.11
N MET A 466 -15.39 7.11 22.65
CA MET A 466 -14.06 6.70 23.11
C MET A 466 -14.17 5.69 24.26
N ALA A 467 -15.01 5.97 25.25
CA ALA A 467 -15.24 5.07 26.37
C ALA A 467 -15.81 3.72 25.93
N GLU A 468 -16.74 3.70 24.98
CA GLU A 468 -17.31 2.48 24.41
C GLU A 468 -16.23 1.62 23.74
N LEU A 469 -15.35 2.21 22.92
CA LEU A 469 -14.25 1.47 22.30
C LEU A 469 -13.30 0.87 23.33
N GLU A 470 -12.92 1.61 24.34
CA GLU A 470 -12.02 1.14 25.39
C GLU A 470 -12.66 0.06 26.25
N GLU A 471 -13.93 0.17 26.58
CA GLU A 471 -14.67 -0.85 27.32
C GLU A 471 -14.82 -2.14 26.52
N HIS A 472 -15.24 -2.07 25.24
CA HIS A 472 -15.37 -3.23 24.39
C HIS A 472 -14.05 -3.93 24.08
N SER A 473 -12.94 -3.21 24.11
CA SER A 473 -11.61 -3.79 23.92
C SER A 473 -11.22 -4.81 25.01
N LEU A 474 -11.88 -4.77 26.18
CA LEU A 474 -11.71 -5.75 27.26
C LEU A 474 -12.48 -7.05 27.01
N GLU A 475 -13.47 -7.02 26.10
CA GLU A 475 -14.40 -8.13 25.84
C GLU A 475 -14.26 -8.65 24.42
N LEU A 476 -13.09 -9.08 23.99
CA LEU A 476 -12.94 -9.73 22.69
C LEU A 476 -13.55 -11.13 22.73
N GLY A 477 -14.72 -11.28 22.13
CA GLY A 477 -15.43 -12.55 22.04
C GLY A 477 -15.48 -13.07 20.62
N TYR A 478 -15.06 -14.31 20.38
CA TYR A 478 -15.27 -14.99 19.10
C TYR A 478 -16.75 -15.03 18.75
N GLY A 479 -17.08 -14.65 17.51
CA GLY A 479 -18.44 -14.68 17.01
C GLY A 479 -19.32 -13.51 17.45
N LYS A 480 -18.79 -12.57 18.23
CA LYS A 480 -19.51 -11.33 18.54
C LYS A 480 -19.10 -10.22 17.60
N ALA A 481 -20.07 -9.67 16.88
CA ALA A 481 -19.89 -8.48 16.08
C ALA A 481 -20.04 -7.24 16.97
N TYR A 482 -19.15 -6.28 16.80
CA TYR A 482 -19.29 -4.94 17.33
C TYR A 482 -19.46 -3.96 16.17
N THR A 483 -20.69 -3.52 15.97
CA THR A 483 -21.08 -2.63 14.87
C THR A 483 -21.29 -1.19 15.33
N GLY A 484 -20.66 -0.80 16.42
CA GLY A 484 -20.79 0.53 16.98
C GLY A 484 -20.30 1.63 16.02
N GLU A 485 -20.93 2.80 16.12
CA GLU A 485 -20.61 3.97 15.30
C GLU A 485 -19.14 4.37 15.43
N ALA A 486 -18.56 4.23 16.61
CA ALA A 486 -17.17 4.57 16.86
C ALA A 486 -16.20 3.74 16.00
N VAL A 487 -16.42 2.42 15.87
CA VAL A 487 -15.62 1.54 15.00
C VAL A 487 -15.78 1.96 13.55
N THR A 488 -16.99 2.27 13.12
CA THR A 488 -17.29 2.72 11.76
C THR A 488 -16.52 4.01 11.43
N LEU A 489 -16.54 5.00 12.32
CA LEU A 489 -15.81 6.26 12.15
C LEU A 489 -14.30 6.05 12.04
N VAL A 490 -13.74 5.18 12.87
CA VAL A 490 -12.30 4.86 12.84
C VAL A 490 -11.92 4.21 11.50
N LEU A 491 -12.69 3.23 11.05
CA LEU A 491 -12.39 2.51 9.81
C LEU A 491 -12.65 3.34 8.57
N GLU A 492 -13.65 4.21 8.60
CA GLU A 492 -13.88 5.16 7.52
C GLU A 492 -12.68 6.12 7.38
N LYS A 493 -12.17 6.62 8.48
CA LYS A 493 -11.01 7.52 8.47
C LYS A 493 -9.74 6.84 7.97
N ASP A 494 -9.45 5.64 8.46
CA ASP A 494 -8.19 4.95 8.16
C ASP A 494 -8.19 4.18 6.84
N TYR A 495 -9.35 3.70 6.39
CA TYR A 495 -9.47 2.84 5.21
C TYR A 495 -10.48 3.33 4.18
N GLY A 496 -11.26 4.35 4.46
CA GLY A 496 -12.40 4.74 3.63
C GLY A 496 -13.50 3.68 3.58
N LEU A 497 -13.59 2.82 4.60
CA LEU A 497 -14.62 1.80 4.69
C LEU A 497 -15.94 2.42 5.16
N ARG A 498 -16.97 2.30 4.33
CA ARG A 498 -18.33 2.77 4.62
C ARG A 498 -19.30 1.62 4.51
N SER A 499 -20.45 1.74 5.14
CA SER A 499 -21.54 0.78 4.95
C SER A 499 -21.92 0.68 3.48
N LEU A 500 -22.11 -0.57 2.99
CA LEU A 500 -22.54 -0.80 1.63
C LEU A 500 -23.99 -0.35 1.45
N SER A 501 -24.31 0.22 0.30
CA SER A 501 -25.66 0.61 -0.07
C SER A 501 -26.11 -0.08 -1.35
N ASP A 502 -27.40 -0.29 -1.46
CA ASP A 502 -28.00 -0.79 -2.72
C ASP A 502 -27.80 0.25 -3.83
N PRO A 503 -27.21 -0.13 -4.97
CA PRO A 503 -26.92 0.81 -6.05
C PRO A 503 -28.18 1.40 -6.71
N LEU A 504 -29.35 0.77 -6.54
CA LEU A 504 -30.59 1.24 -7.12
C LEU A 504 -31.42 2.08 -6.15
N SER A 505 -31.53 1.65 -4.89
CA SER A 505 -32.36 2.36 -3.90
C SER A 505 -31.59 3.35 -3.04
N GLY A 506 -30.27 3.21 -2.96
CA GLY A 506 -29.43 3.98 -2.03
C GLY A 506 -29.59 3.57 -0.56
N GLU A 507 -30.39 2.55 -0.26
CA GLU A 507 -30.57 2.04 1.09
C GLU A 507 -29.30 1.32 1.57
N LEU A 508 -28.97 1.49 2.86
CA LEU A 508 -27.87 0.76 3.47
C LEU A 508 -28.22 -0.72 3.57
N LEU A 509 -27.30 -1.55 3.11
CA LEU A 509 -27.45 -3.00 3.12
C LEU A 509 -26.86 -3.57 4.39
N ASP A 510 -27.53 -4.57 4.95
CA ASP A 510 -26.97 -5.43 5.97
C ASP A 510 -25.84 -6.27 5.35
N GLU A 511 -24.71 -6.40 6.03
CA GLU A 511 -23.55 -7.15 5.56
C GLU A 511 -23.86 -8.60 5.21
N TRP A 512 -24.89 -9.18 5.84
CA TRP A 512 -25.28 -10.59 5.63
C TRP A 512 -26.22 -10.81 4.46
N THR A 513 -26.84 -9.75 3.98
CA THR A 513 -27.83 -9.83 2.89
C THR A 513 -27.28 -9.39 1.55
N TRP A 514 -26.18 -8.64 1.55
CA TRP A 514 -25.58 -8.14 0.33
C TRP A 514 -24.67 -9.19 -0.31
N GLN A 515 -25.01 -9.60 -1.53
CA GLN A 515 -24.14 -10.41 -2.37
C GLN A 515 -23.90 -9.67 -3.67
N PRO A 516 -22.63 -9.56 -4.13
CA PRO A 516 -22.36 -9.00 -5.43
C PRO A 516 -23.11 -9.80 -6.49
N ALA A 517 -23.95 -9.14 -7.28
CA ALA A 517 -24.69 -9.76 -8.38
C ALA A 517 -23.78 -10.41 -9.46
N VAL A 518 -22.52 -10.39 -9.26
CA VAL A 518 -21.45 -10.82 -10.17
C VAL A 518 -21.13 -12.31 -10.05
N CYS A 519 -21.71 -13.04 -9.11
CA CYS A 519 -21.36 -14.43 -8.82
C CYS A 519 -22.42 -15.46 -9.24
N ASP A 520 -23.51 -15.05 -9.90
CA ASP A 520 -24.54 -15.96 -10.44
C ASP A 520 -24.13 -16.61 -11.76
#